data_b86b3d4269193646e421cc27d6943f46
#
_entry.id   b86b3d4269193646e421cc27d6943f46
#
_cell.length_a   1.000
_cell.length_b   1.000
_cell.length_c   1.000
_cell.angle_alpha   90.00
_cell.angle_beta   90.00
_cell.angle_gamma   90.00
#
_symmetry.space_group_name_H-M   'P 1'
#
loop_
_entity.id
_entity.type
_entity.pdbx_description
1 polymer ?
#
loop_
_entity_poly.entity_id
_entity_poly.type
_entity_poly.pdbx_seq_one_letter_code
_entity_poly.pdbx_strand_id
1 'polypeptide(L)'
;MTVEIHRMSNGVRVVTEHMPGLASASLGVWVAAGGRHERLEQNGIAHFLEHMAFKGTAKRSALDIAEAIEDVGGYINAYTSREMTAYYARVLENDVPLAFDVISDIVLNPAFDPREVEVERHVILQEIGQAHDTPDDVIFDWLQETAYPDQPLGRTILGPTDKVSSFGVSDLSGFVAERYAPGNIIVSAAGAVDHDAIVKAAEAAFGHLAAQGGGATDPAAFRGGEHRVEKDLEQAHFALAFETPGYRDPAVYTAQIFSTVLGGGMSSRLFQEAREKRGLCYTIFAQTGAYADSGLLTIYAGTGADDIEGLVNLTVDEMKRAADDMTPAEIARARAQMKAGMLMGLESPSSRAERLARLMSIWDRVPSLEETVELIDAVTTGDAKAFAAGLVEKADTALALYGPVSRAPEREALAGRLAA
;
A
#
# COMPACT_ATOMS: atom_id res chain seq x y z
N MET A 1 -17.17 -6.65 20.09
CA MET A 1 -16.34 -7.44 19.16
C MET A 1 -14.98 -7.58 19.81
N THR A 2 -14.44 -8.78 19.91
CA THR A 2 -13.20 -9.03 20.63
C THR A 2 -12.18 -9.54 19.63
N VAL A 3 -11.05 -8.83 19.54
CA VAL A 3 -9.90 -9.30 18.77
C VAL A 3 -9.14 -10.30 19.64
N GLU A 4 -8.83 -11.46 19.08
CA GLU A 4 -8.07 -12.50 19.73
C GLU A 4 -6.74 -12.71 19.00
N ILE A 5 -5.67 -12.89 19.79
CA ILE A 5 -4.31 -13.02 19.27
C ILE A 5 -3.66 -14.24 19.88
N HIS A 6 -3.11 -15.11 19.03
CA HIS A 6 -2.28 -16.24 19.43
C HIS A 6 -0.89 -16.13 18.78
N ARG A 7 0.15 -16.46 19.54
CA ARG A 7 1.54 -16.49 19.08
C ARG A 7 2.06 -17.91 19.13
N MET A 8 2.35 -18.47 17.98
CA MET A 8 2.93 -19.80 17.90
C MET A 8 4.38 -19.80 18.40
N SER A 9 4.85 -20.92 18.88
CA SER A 9 6.23 -21.07 19.43
C SER A 9 7.35 -20.77 18.42
N ASN A 10 7.07 -20.90 17.11
CA ASN A 10 8.01 -20.62 16.05
C ASN A 10 7.98 -19.16 15.56
N GLY A 11 7.07 -18.32 16.05
CA GLY A 11 6.96 -16.91 15.73
C GLY A 11 5.82 -16.52 14.78
N VAL A 12 5.08 -17.48 14.22
CA VAL A 12 3.86 -17.16 13.44
C VAL A 12 2.83 -16.51 14.38
N ARG A 13 2.15 -15.50 13.91
CA ARG A 13 1.10 -14.76 14.63
C ARG A 13 -0.25 -15.07 14.02
N VAL A 14 -1.23 -15.36 14.86
CA VAL A 14 -2.62 -15.57 14.46
C VAL A 14 -3.47 -14.49 15.10
N VAL A 15 -4.28 -13.80 14.32
CA VAL A 15 -5.18 -12.76 14.80
C VAL A 15 -6.57 -12.94 14.19
N THR A 16 -7.60 -12.91 15.01
CA THR A 16 -8.98 -13.10 14.53
C THR A 16 -9.94 -12.10 15.15
N GLU A 17 -11.02 -11.82 14.43
CA GLU A 17 -12.14 -11.05 14.97
C GLU A 17 -13.47 -11.67 14.53
N HIS A 18 -14.18 -12.30 15.48
CA HIS A 18 -15.52 -12.78 15.21
C HIS A 18 -16.51 -11.62 15.05
N MET A 19 -17.26 -11.61 13.93
CA MET A 19 -18.29 -10.62 13.62
C MET A 19 -19.68 -11.25 13.71
N PRO A 20 -20.42 -11.05 14.82
CA PRO A 20 -21.73 -11.70 15.02
C PRO A 20 -22.73 -11.32 13.92
N GLY A 21 -23.52 -12.31 13.49
CA GLY A 21 -24.59 -12.09 12.50
C GLY A 21 -24.17 -12.16 11.04
N LEU A 22 -22.89 -12.37 10.75
CA LEU A 22 -22.42 -12.67 9.42
C LEU A 22 -22.37 -14.17 9.18
N ALA A 23 -22.66 -14.58 7.94
CA ALA A 23 -22.49 -15.95 7.45
C ALA A 23 -21.19 -16.14 6.65
N SER A 24 -20.47 -15.05 6.36
CA SER A 24 -19.25 -15.05 5.58
C SER A 24 -18.02 -14.73 6.41
N ALA A 25 -16.88 -15.23 5.97
CA ALA A 25 -15.58 -14.96 6.55
C ALA A 25 -14.59 -14.49 5.49
N SER A 26 -13.65 -13.66 5.89
CA SER A 26 -12.42 -13.38 5.13
C SER A 26 -11.23 -13.82 5.96
N LEU A 27 -10.32 -14.56 5.35
CA LEU A 27 -9.13 -15.09 6.00
C LEU A 27 -7.95 -15.10 5.03
N GLY A 28 -6.74 -15.12 5.57
CA GLY A 28 -5.55 -15.14 4.73
C GLY A 28 -4.26 -15.27 5.51
N VAL A 29 -3.19 -15.30 4.73
CA VAL A 29 -1.80 -15.28 5.19
C VAL A 29 -1.14 -14.03 4.64
N TRP A 30 -0.65 -13.18 5.53
CA TRP A 30 0.13 -12.01 5.22
C TRP A 30 1.58 -12.27 5.58
N VAL A 31 2.46 -12.02 4.64
CA VAL A 31 3.90 -12.16 4.83
C VAL A 31 4.50 -10.76 4.87
N ALA A 32 5.17 -10.39 5.95
CA ALA A 32 5.85 -9.10 6.09
C ALA A 32 7.12 -9.06 5.23
N ALA A 33 6.92 -9.28 3.94
CA ALA A 33 7.92 -9.21 2.88
C ALA A 33 7.24 -8.76 1.59
N GLY A 34 7.79 -7.77 0.92
CA GLY A 34 7.32 -7.19 -0.33
C GLY A 34 8.50 -6.56 -1.06
N GLY A 35 8.24 -5.69 -2.03
CA GLY A 35 9.26 -5.08 -2.90
C GLY A 35 10.42 -4.40 -2.14
N ARG A 36 10.14 -3.82 -0.97
CA ARG A 36 11.18 -3.22 -0.12
C ARG A 36 12.19 -4.24 0.43
N HIS A 37 11.83 -5.51 0.51
CA HIS A 37 12.66 -6.57 1.09
C HIS A 37 13.52 -7.30 0.03
N GLU A 38 13.42 -6.87 -1.21
CA GLU A 38 14.19 -7.40 -2.33
C GLU A 38 15.59 -6.80 -2.37
N ARG A 39 16.59 -7.59 -2.72
CA ARG A 39 17.88 -7.06 -3.15
C ARG A 39 17.73 -6.43 -4.53
N LEU A 40 18.71 -5.62 -4.95
CA LEU A 40 18.64 -4.94 -6.25
C LEU A 40 18.48 -5.93 -7.44
N GLU A 41 19.18 -7.05 -7.38
CA GLU A 41 19.10 -8.11 -8.39
C GLU A 41 17.80 -8.91 -8.36
N GLN A 42 17.02 -8.79 -7.27
CA GLN A 42 15.74 -9.47 -7.07
C GLN A 42 14.52 -8.57 -7.30
N ASN A 43 14.72 -7.34 -7.75
CA ASN A 43 13.59 -6.41 -7.89
C ASN A 43 12.51 -6.95 -8.82
N GLY A 44 11.28 -7.09 -8.29
CA GLY A 44 10.11 -7.68 -8.94
C GLY A 44 9.84 -9.14 -8.56
N ILE A 45 10.71 -9.76 -7.75
CA ILE A 45 10.55 -11.19 -7.41
C ILE A 45 9.37 -11.46 -6.49
N ALA A 46 9.04 -10.53 -5.58
CA ALA A 46 7.88 -10.69 -4.69
C ALA A 46 6.55 -10.70 -5.48
N HIS A 47 6.45 -9.84 -6.49
CA HIS A 47 5.31 -9.83 -7.40
C HIS A 47 5.27 -11.08 -8.29
N PHE A 48 6.41 -11.53 -8.79
CA PHE A 48 6.48 -12.79 -9.53
C PHE A 48 6.02 -13.98 -8.68
N LEU A 49 6.37 -14.02 -7.40
CA LEU A 49 5.92 -15.05 -6.47
C LEU A 49 4.42 -15.02 -6.23
N GLU A 50 3.81 -13.84 -6.18
CA GLU A 50 2.36 -13.70 -6.09
C GLU A 50 1.67 -14.45 -7.24
N HIS A 51 2.11 -14.24 -8.49
CA HIS A 51 1.60 -14.95 -9.67
C HIS A 51 1.81 -16.46 -9.56
N MET A 52 3.02 -16.86 -9.18
CA MET A 52 3.38 -18.29 -9.11
C MET A 52 2.65 -19.06 -8.02
N ALA A 53 2.14 -18.41 -6.99
CA ALA A 53 1.36 -19.07 -5.94
C ALA A 53 0.11 -19.78 -6.49
N PHE A 54 -0.49 -19.22 -7.55
CA PHE A 54 -1.69 -19.79 -8.19
C PHE A 54 -1.38 -20.77 -9.33
N LYS A 55 -0.11 -21.06 -9.61
CA LYS A 55 0.30 -21.93 -10.74
C LYS A 55 0.50 -23.40 -10.35
N GLY A 56 0.00 -23.77 -9.21
CA GLY A 56 -0.04 -25.13 -8.71
C GLY A 56 0.87 -25.41 -7.53
N THR A 57 0.53 -26.46 -6.83
CA THR A 57 1.24 -27.03 -5.69
C THR A 57 1.51 -28.52 -5.95
N ALA A 58 2.13 -29.20 -5.01
CA ALA A 58 2.25 -30.66 -5.09
C ALA A 58 0.89 -31.37 -4.99
N LYS A 59 -0.13 -30.73 -4.42
CA LYS A 59 -1.47 -31.30 -4.21
C LYS A 59 -2.49 -30.86 -5.25
N ARG A 60 -2.33 -29.68 -5.85
CA ARG A 60 -3.35 -29.01 -6.68
C ARG A 60 -2.72 -28.44 -7.94
N SER A 61 -3.35 -28.65 -9.09
CA SER A 61 -3.07 -27.85 -10.27
C SER A 61 -3.59 -26.40 -10.10
N ALA A 62 -3.25 -25.51 -11.02
CA ALA A 62 -3.80 -24.15 -11.06
C ALA A 62 -5.34 -24.16 -11.16
N LEU A 63 -5.90 -25.07 -11.97
CA LEU A 63 -7.34 -25.21 -12.10
C LEU A 63 -7.97 -25.73 -10.80
N ASP A 64 -7.39 -26.75 -10.16
CA ASP A 64 -7.90 -27.28 -8.88
C ASP A 64 -7.91 -26.21 -7.77
N ILE A 65 -6.93 -25.27 -7.76
CA ILE A 65 -6.91 -24.13 -6.82
C ILE A 65 -8.12 -23.23 -7.06
N ALA A 66 -8.39 -22.89 -8.31
CA ALA A 66 -9.52 -22.03 -8.67
C ALA A 66 -10.86 -22.73 -8.37
N GLU A 67 -11.06 -23.95 -8.87
CA GLU A 67 -12.28 -24.72 -8.69
C GLU A 67 -12.59 -24.99 -7.21
N ALA A 68 -11.58 -25.30 -6.38
CA ALA A 68 -11.79 -25.55 -4.95
C ALA A 68 -12.47 -24.39 -4.22
N ILE A 69 -12.21 -23.15 -4.63
CA ILE A 69 -12.80 -21.96 -4.01
C ILE A 69 -14.07 -21.51 -4.75
N GLU A 70 -14.09 -21.60 -6.07
CA GLU A 70 -15.25 -21.22 -6.89
C GLU A 70 -16.44 -22.16 -6.69
N ASP A 71 -16.23 -23.45 -6.52
CA ASP A 71 -17.27 -24.46 -6.28
C ASP A 71 -18.07 -24.21 -5.00
N VAL A 72 -17.47 -23.56 -4.01
CA VAL A 72 -18.15 -23.13 -2.78
C VAL A 72 -18.64 -21.68 -2.84
N GLY A 73 -18.59 -21.05 -4.03
CA GLY A 73 -18.98 -19.65 -4.22
C GLY A 73 -18.04 -18.65 -3.55
N GLY A 74 -16.82 -19.07 -3.26
CA GLY A 74 -15.78 -18.26 -2.64
C GLY A 74 -15.02 -17.40 -3.66
N TYR A 75 -14.08 -16.62 -3.12
CA TYR A 75 -13.16 -15.79 -3.89
C TYR A 75 -11.77 -15.87 -3.25
N ILE A 76 -10.74 -16.09 -4.05
CA ILE A 76 -9.34 -16.10 -3.63
C ILE A 76 -8.55 -15.10 -4.46
N ASN A 77 -7.62 -14.40 -3.82
CA ASN A 77 -6.74 -13.46 -4.49
C ASN A 77 -5.46 -13.24 -3.67
N ALA A 78 -4.52 -12.51 -4.26
CA ALA A 78 -3.31 -12.04 -3.59
C ALA A 78 -3.00 -10.60 -4.01
N TYR A 79 -2.09 -9.96 -3.29
CA TYR A 79 -1.44 -8.72 -3.72
C TYR A 79 -0.04 -8.60 -3.13
N THR A 80 0.82 -7.91 -3.83
CA THR A 80 2.14 -7.50 -3.36
C THR A 80 2.18 -5.99 -3.16
N SER A 81 2.63 -5.56 -1.99
CA SER A 81 2.94 -4.17 -1.69
C SER A 81 4.44 -3.99 -1.46
N ARG A 82 4.86 -2.78 -1.12
CA ARG A 82 6.27 -2.53 -0.82
C ARG A 82 6.75 -3.25 0.45
N GLU A 83 5.89 -3.43 1.44
CA GLU A 83 6.28 -4.02 2.73
C GLU A 83 5.62 -5.37 3.05
N MET A 84 4.67 -5.82 2.25
CA MET A 84 3.86 -7.00 2.55
C MET A 84 3.35 -7.67 1.28
N THR A 85 3.28 -9.01 1.32
CA THR A 85 2.53 -9.83 0.34
C THR A 85 1.42 -10.55 1.06
N ALA A 86 0.21 -10.55 0.49
CA ALA A 86 -0.99 -11.13 1.09
C ALA A 86 -1.62 -12.17 0.16
N TYR A 87 -2.07 -13.27 0.74
CA TYR A 87 -2.86 -14.31 0.09
C TYR A 87 -4.13 -14.51 0.90
N TYR A 88 -5.30 -14.26 0.33
CA TYR A 88 -6.54 -14.22 1.10
C TYR A 88 -7.73 -14.78 0.32
N ALA A 89 -8.73 -15.23 1.06
CA ALA A 89 -9.99 -15.70 0.49
C ALA A 89 -11.19 -15.13 1.25
N ARG A 90 -12.35 -15.15 0.60
CA ARG A 90 -13.66 -14.89 1.16
C ARG A 90 -14.57 -16.08 0.88
N VAL A 91 -15.15 -16.63 1.91
CA VAL A 91 -15.99 -17.84 1.83
C VAL A 91 -17.13 -17.74 2.84
N LEU A 92 -18.06 -18.70 2.79
CA LEU A 92 -19.02 -18.90 3.87
C LEU A 92 -18.35 -19.62 5.05
N GLU A 93 -18.96 -19.52 6.23
CA GLU A 93 -18.46 -20.08 7.49
C GLU A 93 -18.03 -21.56 7.36
N ASN A 94 -18.86 -22.39 6.74
CA ASN A 94 -18.58 -23.83 6.60
C ASN A 94 -17.36 -24.15 5.73
N ASP A 95 -16.94 -23.20 4.88
CA ASP A 95 -15.87 -23.40 3.90
C ASP A 95 -14.55 -22.76 4.35
N VAL A 96 -14.51 -22.16 5.55
CA VAL A 96 -13.30 -21.61 6.15
C VAL A 96 -12.16 -22.62 6.24
N PRO A 97 -12.37 -23.89 6.65
CA PRO A 97 -11.28 -24.88 6.67
C PRO A 97 -10.71 -25.18 5.27
N LEU A 98 -11.56 -25.24 4.23
CA LEU A 98 -11.13 -25.43 2.84
C LEU A 98 -10.29 -24.25 2.36
N ALA A 99 -10.77 -23.03 2.55
CA ALA A 99 -10.06 -21.82 2.14
C ALA A 99 -8.70 -21.71 2.85
N PHE A 100 -8.63 -22.05 4.13
CA PHE A 100 -7.37 -22.04 4.89
C PHE A 100 -6.39 -23.10 4.36
N ASP A 101 -6.84 -24.32 4.03
CA ASP A 101 -6.00 -25.37 3.46
C ASP A 101 -5.45 -24.97 2.08
N VAL A 102 -6.29 -24.36 1.21
CA VAL A 102 -5.83 -23.85 -0.09
C VAL A 102 -4.79 -22.75 0.07
N ILE A 103 -5.07 -21.73 0.89
CA ILE A 103 -4.14 -20.61 1.10
C ILE A 103 -2.81 -21.10 1.69
N SER A 104 -2.86 -21.96 2.71
CA SER A 104 -1.64 -22.51 3.33
C SER A 104 -0.82 -23.30 2.33
N ASP A 105 -1.48 -24.06 1.46
CA ASP A 105 -0.81 -24.88 0.45
C ASP A 105 -0.11 -24.04 -0.61
N ILE A 106 -0.78 -22.99 -1.15
CA ILE A 106 -0.16 -22.10 -2.16
C ILE A 106 1.00 -21.27 -1.59
N VAL A 107 0.95 -20.93 -0.30
CA VAL A 107 2.01 -20.17 0.39
C VAL A 107 3.22 -21.05 0.71
N LEU A 108 2.98 -22.28 1.16
CA LEU A 108 4.03 -23.16 1.67
C LEU A 108 4.65 -24.08 0.61
N ASN A 109 3.86 -24.47 -0.39
CA ASN A 109 4.21 -25.55 -1.32
C ASN A 109 4.05 -25.18 -2.79
N PRO A 110 4.38 -23.96 -3.25
CA PRO A 110 4.28 -23.63 -4.67
C PRO A 110 5.18 -24.56 -5.48
N ALA A 111 4.67 -25.09 -6.58
CA ALA A 111 5.37 -26.09 -7.39
C ALA A 111 6.54 -25.52 -8.19
N PHE A 112 6.47 -24.23 -8.56
CA PHE A 112 7.45 -23.56 -9.42
C PHE A 112 7.78 -24.37 -10.70
N ASP A 113 6.77 -24.94 -11.38
CA ASP A 113 6.99 -25.64 -12.65
C ASP A 113 7.70 -24.68 -13.63
N PRO A 114 8.84 -25.07 -14.21
CA PRO A 114 9.60 -24.19 -15.11
C PRO A 114 8.80 -23.67 -16.32
N ARG A 115 7.80 -24.44 -16.78
CA ARG A 115 6.93 -24.00 -17.90
C ARG A 115 5.98 -22.88 -17.43
N GLU A 116 5.40 -23.02 -16.25
CA GLU A 116 4.55 -22.00 -15.66
C GLU A 116 5.35 -20.72 -15.34
N VAL A 117 6.61 -20.85 -14.89
CA VAL A 117 7.51 -19.71 -14.71
C VAL A 117 7.71 -18.94 -16.02
N GLU A 118 7.88 -19.63 -17.16
CA GLU A 118 8.00 -18.96 -18.46
C GLU A 118 6.68 -18.32 -18.92
N VAL A 119 5.54 -18.95 -18.66
CA VAL A 119 4.22 -18.38 -18.98
C VAL A 119 4.00 -17.12 -18.18
N GLU A 120 4.19 -17.17 -16.85
CA GLU A 120 3.96 -15.99 -15.99
C GLU A 120 4.97 -14.87 -16.23
N ARG A 121 6.21 -15.19 -16.56
CA ARG A 121 7.18 -14.18 -17.00
C ARG A 121 6.63 -13.33 -18.15
N HIS A 122 6.02 -13.96 -19.15
CA HIS A 122 5.42 -13.25 -20.28
C HIS A 122 4.22 -12.38 -19.85
N VAL A 123 3.40 -12.88 -18.94
CA VAL A 123 2.28 -12.12 -18.37
C VAL A 123 2.79 -10.87 -17.63
N ILE A 124 3.77 -11.04 -16.74
CA ILE A 124 4.33 -9.93 -15.96
C ILE A 124 5.02 -8.90 -16.88
N LEU A 125 5.74 -9.34 -17.91
CA LEU A 125 6.32 -8.42 -18.89
C LEU A 125 5.25 -7.64 -19.66
N GLN A 126 4.08 -8.21 -19.91
CA GLN A 126 2.94 -7.48 -20.48
C GLN A 126 2.36 -6.48 -19.48
N GLU A 127 2.26 -6.83 -18.20
CA GLU A 127 1.82 -5.90 -17.15
C GLU A 127 2.75 -4.71 -17.00
N ILE A 128 4.08 -4.93 -17.04
CA ILE A 128 5.06 -3.86 -17.04
C ILE A 128 4.84 -2.93 -18.25
N GLY A 129 4.59 -3.50 -19.43
CA GLY A 129 4.25 -2.72 -20.63
C GLY A 129 2.98 -1.90 -20.44
N GLN A 130 1.93 -2.51 -19.92
CA GLN A 130 0.65 -1.85 -19.66
C GLN A 130 0.80 -0.71 -18.63
N ALA A 131 1.56 -0.91 -17.55
CA ALA A 131 1.83 0.13 -16.56
C ALA A 131 2.53 1.34 -17.22
N HIS A 132 3.50 1.11 -18.08
CA HIS A 132 4.17 2.19 -18.83
C HIS A 132 3.27 2.90 -19.86
N ASP A 133 2.23 2.23 -20.34
CA ASP A 133 1.23 2.80 -21.25
C ASP A 133 0.07 3.49 -20.50
N THR A 134 0.09 3.46 -19.16
CA THR A 134 -0.93 4.07 -18.29
C THR A 134 -0.30 5.24 -17.51
N PRO A 135 -0.40 6.48 -18.02
CA PRO A 135 0.31 7.63 -17.44
C PRO A 135 -0.02 7.94 -15.99
N ASP A 136 -1.30 7.79 -15.62
CA ASP A 136 -1.83 8.03 -14.29
C ASP A 136 -1.56 6.89 -13.29
N ASP A 137 -0.86 5.84 -13.74
CA ASP A 137 -0.35 4.74 -12.91
C ASP A 137 1.18 4.85 -12.77
N VAL A 138 1.90 4.82 -13.88
CA VAL A 138 3.38 4.83 -13.89
C VAL A 138 3.99 6.04 -13.19
N ILE A 139 3.30 7.19 -13.21
CA ILE A 139 3.80 8.42 -12.57
C ILE A 139 4.01 8.25 -11.06
N PHE A 140 3.24 7.38 -10.39
CA PHE A 140 3.41 7.12 -8.97
C PHE A 140 4.64 6.25 -8.68
N ASP A 141 4.99 5.34 -9.56
CA ASP A 141 6.24 4.58 -9.44
C ASP A 141 7.45 5.50 -9.64
N TRP A 142 7.42 6.38 -10.65
CA TRP A 142 8.48 7.37 -10.85
C TRP A 142 8.60 8.36 -9.69
N LEU A 143 7.46 8.79 -9.13
CA LEU A 143 7.45 9.66 -7.95
C LEU A 143 8.09 8.96 -6.75
N GLN A 144 7.76 7.69 -6.53
CA GLN A 144 8.31 6.90 -5.43
C GLN A 144 9.83 6.68 -5.60
N GLU A 145 10.28 6.35 -6.80
CA GLU A 145 11.70 6.21 -7.13
C GLU A 145 12.45 7.53 -6.93
N THR A 146 11.82 8.65 -7.33
CA THR A 146 12.37 10.00 -7.16
C THR A 146 12.44 10.40 -5.69
N ALA A 147 11.46 9.97 -4.87
CA ALA A 147 11.45 10.23 -3.44
C ALA A 147 12.54 9.44 -2.70
N TYR A 148 12.80 8.20 -3.12
CA TYR A 148 13.76 7.27 -2.49
C TYR A 148 14.74 6.68 -3.51
N PRO A 149 15.58 7.52 -4.16
CA PRO A 149 16.48 7.06 -5.21
C PRO A 149 17.52 6.07 -4.66
N ASP A 150 17.80 5.04 -5.45
CA ASP A 150 18.77 3.97 -5.15
C ASP A 150 18.45 3.18 -3.87
N GLN A 151 17.21 3.22 -3.39
CA GLN A 151 16.77 2.54 -2.18
C GLN A 151 15.71 1.48 -2.48
N PRO A 152 15.62 0.40 -1.66
CA PRO A 152 14.60 -0.63 -1.87
C PRO A 152 13.16 -0.08 -1.85
N LEU A 153 12.87 0.90 -0.99
CA LEU A 153 11.53 1.50 -0.89
C LEU A 153 11.13 2.30 -2.15
N GLY A 154 12.08 2.82 -2.91
CA GLY A 154 11.82 3.58 -4.13
C GLY A 154 11.49 2.73 -5.35
N ARG A 155 11.90 1.46 -5.38
CA ARG A 155 11.78 0.61 -6.57
C ARG A 155 10.33 0.28 -6.91
N THR A 156 10.04 0.08 -8.19
CA THR A 156 8.74 -0.44 -8.64
C THR A 156 8.50 -1.86 -8.12
N ILE A 157 7.25 -2.18 -7.80
CA ILE A 157 6.84 -3.52 -7.35
C ILE A 157 6.91 -4.54 -8.50
N LEU A 158 6.58 -4.11 -9.71
CA LEU A 158 6.61 -4.97 -10.91
C LEU A 158 8.03 -5.43 -11.26
N GLY A 159 9.03 -4.64 -10.85
CA GLY A 159 10.42 -4.85 -11.24
C GLY A 159 10.74 -4.38 -12.66
N PRO A 160 12.03 -4.16 -12.97
CA PRO A 160 12.45 -3.81 -14.31
C PRO A 160 12.50 -5.06 -15.21
N THR A 161 12.21 -4.86 -16.49
CA THR A 161 12.11 -5.91 -17.52
C THR A 161 13.33 -6.85 -17.56
N ASP A 162 14.55 -6.33 -17.39
CA ASP A 162 15.78 -7.13 -17.43
C ASP A 162 15.87 -8.10 -16.24
N LYS A 163 15.43 -7.69 -15.05
CA LYS A 163 15.40 -8.54 -13.85
C LYS A 163 14.33 -9.62 -13.97
N VAL A 164 13.08 -9.21 -14.25
CA VAL A 164 11.96 -10.14 -14.42
C VAL A 164 12.25 -11.18 -15.50
N SER A 165 12.91 -10.79 -16.58
CA SER A 165 13.35 -11.70 -17.65
C SER A 165 14.38 -12.73 -17.21
N SER A 166 15.11 -12.49 -16.14
CA SER A 166 16.20 -13.36 -15.67
C SER A 166 15.83 -14.34 -14.58
N PHE A 167 14.73 -14.15 -13.86
CA PHE A 167 14.34 -14.99 -12.73
C PHE A 167 14.09 -16.44 -13.14
N GLY A 168 14.64 -17.37 -12.36
CA GLY A 168 14.39 -18.80 -12.49
C GLY A 168 13.81 -19.38 -11.20
N VAL A 169 13.54 -20.70 -11.23
CA VAL A 169 13.01 -21.43 -10.06
C VAL A 169 13.89 -21.27 -8.82
N SER A 170 15.21 -21.23 -8.98
CA SER A 170 16.15 -21.04 -7.87
C SER A 170 16.03 -19.70 -7.19
N ASP A 171 15.74 -18.65 -7.95
CA ASP A 171 15.58 -17.28 -7.40
C ASP A 171 14.28 -17.20 -6.58
N LEU A 172 13.19 -17.70 -7.14
CA LEU A 172 11.88 -17.75 -6.49
C LEU A 172 11.92 -18.57 -5.19
N SER A 173 12.43 -19.80 -5.25
CA SER A 173 12.55 -20.67 -4.07
C SER A 173 13.50 -20.10 -3.04
N GLY A 174 14.59 -19.45 -3.47
CA GLY A 174 15.54 -18.76 -2.59
C GLY A 174 14.89 -17.60 -1.83
N PHE A 175 14.07 -16.78 -2.50
CA PHE A 175 13.36 -15.67 -1.85
C PHE A 175 12.33 -16.19 -0.84
N VAL A 176 11.57 -17.24 -1.18
CA VAL A 176 10.64 -17.87 -0.23
C VAL A 176 11.38 -18.37 1.00
N ALA A 177 12.47 -19.12 0.82
CA ALA A 177 13.25 -19.64 1.94
C ALA A 177 13.85 -18.54 2.84
N GLU A 178 14.20 -17.39 2.27
CA GLU A 178 14.74 -16.24 3.01
C GLU A 178 13.65 -15.41 3.71
N ARG A 179 12.51 -15.16 3.06
CA ARG A 179 11.54 -14.15 3.46
C ARG A 179 10.24 -14.70 4.04
N TYR A 180 9.83 -15.93 3.68
CA TYR A 180 8.61 -16.54 4.20
C TYR A 180 8.87 -17.29 5.53
N ALA A 181 9.71 -16.67 6.35
CA ALA A 181 10.04 -17.15 7.68
C ALA A 181 8.86 -16.97 8.65
N PRO A 182 8.70 -17.88 9.65
CA PRO A 182 7.60 -17.80 10.62
C PRO A 182 7.42 -16.44 11.28
N GLY A 183 8.50 -15.74 11.62
CA GLY A 183 8.46 -14.40 12.20
C GLY A 183 7.86 -13.32 11.29
N ASN A 184 7.79 -13.57 9.98
CA ASN A 184 7.16 -12.69 9.00
C ASN A 184 5.70 -13.06 8.71
N ILE A 185 5.24 -14.25 9.14
CA ILE A 185 3.90 -14.77 8.80
C ILE A 185 2.87 -14.30 9.82
N ILE A 186 1.77 -13.77 9.30
CA ILE A 186 0.59 -13.40 10.05
C ILE A 186 -0.61 -14.09 9.42
N VAL A 187 -1.28 -14.94 10.16
CA VAL A 187 -2.59 -15.49 9.81
C VAL A 187 -3.64 -14.54 10.35
N SER A 188 -4.51 -14.04 9.49
CA SER A 188 -5.58 -13.14 9.92
C SER A 188 -6.93 -13.64 9.39
N ALA A 189 -7.97 -13.54 10.26
CA ALA A 189 -9.32 -13.89 9.87
C ALA A 189 -10.36 -13.01 10.56
N ALA A 190 -11.43 -12.66 9.82
CA ALA A 190 -12.55 -11.89 10.38
C ALA A 190 -13.87 -12.33 9.76
N GLY A 191 -14.97 -12.12 10.48
CA GLY A 191 -16.30 -12.53 10.06
C GLY A 191 -16.86 -13.70 10.88
N ALA A 192 -17.49 -14.65 10.21
CA ALA A 192 -17.97 -15.89 10.83
C ALA A 192 -16.80 -16.87 11.01
N VAL A 193 -15.95 -16.63 12.00
CA VAL A 193 -14.75 -17.42 12.30
C VAL A 193 -14.70 -17.82 13.77
N ASP A 194 -14.12 -18.98 14.03
CA ASP A 194 -13.80 -19.47 15.36
C ASP A 194 -12.28 -19.38 15.57
N HIS A 195 -11.85 -18.69 16.64
CA HIS A 195 -10.45 -18.45 16.93
C HIS A 195 -9.65 -19.73 17.09
N ASP A 196 -10.15 -20.65 17.92
CA ASP A 196 -9.44 -21.89 18.25
C ASP A 196 -9.31 -22.80 17.04
N ALA A 197 -10.33 -22.81 16.16
CA ALA A 197 -10.27 -23.54 14.89
C ALA A 197 -9.19 -22.97 13.96
N ILE A 198 -9.09 -21.64 13.84
CA ILE A 198 -8.04 -20.98 13.03
C ILE A 198 -6.66 -21.24 13.63
N VAL A 199 -6.50 -21.13 14.96
CA VAL A 199 -5.22 -21.43 15.64
C VAL A 199 -4.81 -22.87 15.38
N LYS A 200 -5.72 -23.84 15.54
CA LYS A 200 -5.45 -25.25 15.28
C LYS A 200 -5.05 -25.52 13.84
N ALA A 201 -5.70 -24.86 12.88
CA ALA A 201 -5.35 -24.97 11.46
C ALA A 201 -3.97 -24.35 11.17
N ALA A 202 -3.67 -23.19 11.76
CA ALA A 202 -2.36 -22.53 11.65
C ALA A 202 -1.22 -23.37 12.24
N GLU A 203 -1.44 -23.97 13.44
CA GLU A 203 -0.48 -24.88 14.07
C GLU A 203 -0.21 -26.12 13.18
N ALA A 204 -1.26 -26.68 12.56
CA ALA A 204 -1.11 -27.82 11.67
C ALA A 204 -0.33 -27.46 10.39
N ALA A 205 -0.59 -26.27 9.82
CA ALA A 205 0.04 -25.84 8.57
C ALA A 205 1.46 -25.30 8.76
N PHE A 206 1.70 -24.48 9.79
CA PHE A 206 2.94 -23.71 9.96
C PHE A 206 3.79 -24.17 11.16
N GLY A 207 3.27 -25.00 12.06
CA GLY A 207 3.97 -25.40 13.29
C GLY A 207 5.25 -26.19 13.08
N HIS A 208 5.43 -26.84 11.93
CA HIS A 208 6.63 -27.58 11.55
C HIS A 208 7.78 -26.68 11.09
N LEU A 209 7.54 -25.42 10.78
CA LEU A 209 8.56 -24.48 10.30
C LEU A 209 9.53 -24.14 11.46
N ALA A 210 10.82 -24.15 11.17
CA ALA A 210 11.83 -23.78 12.13
C ALA A 210 11.72 -22.29 12.50
N ALA A 211 11.81 -21.97 13.79
CA ALA A 211 11.77 -20.60 14.25
C ALA A 211 12.87 -19.76 13.58
N GLN A 212 12.47 -18.75 12.84
CA GLN A 212 13.36 -17.82 12.16
C GLN A 212 12.71 -16.43 12.19
N GLY A 213 13.48 -15.41 12.55
CA GLY A 213 13.04 -14.01 12.50
C GLY A 213 13.06 -13.45 11.09
N GLY A 214 12.30 -12.41 10.86
CA GLY A 214 12.38 -11.60 9.65
C GLY A 214 13.75 -10.91 9.55
N GLY A 215 14.29 -10.79 8.35
CA GLY A 215 15.52 -10.04 8.11
C GLY A 215 15.34 -8.54 8.42
N ALA A 216 16.43 -7.87 8.79
CA ALA A 216 16.42 -6.41 8.93
C ALA A 216 16.16 -5.75 7.56
N THR A 217 15.47 -4.63 7.58
CA THR A 217 15.23 -3.78 6.42
C THR A 217 16.05 -2.51 6.56
N ASP A 218 16.68 -2.06 5.48
CA ASP A 218 17.42 -0.80 5.48
C ASP A 218 16.46 0.37 5.72
N PRO A 219 16.81 1.32 6.59
CA PRO A 219 16.01 2.51 6.82
C PRO A 219 15.82 3.32 5.54
N ALA A 220 14.59 3.76 5.29
CA ALA A 220 14.31 4.66 4.18
C ALA A 220 14.75 6.09 4.51
N ALA A 221 15.29 6.79 3.52
CA ALA A 221 15.68 8.18 3.62
C ALA A 221 15.14 8.95 2.40
N PHE A 222 14.18 9.82 2.63
CA PHE A 222 13.67 10.71 1.60
C PHE A 222 14.80 11.64 1.11
N ARG A 223 14.93 11.77 -0.21
CA ARG A 223 15.94 12.65 -0.83
C ARG A 223 15.34 13.64 -1.80
N GLY A 224 14.16 13.35 -2.30
CA GLY A 224 13.54 14.15 -3.33
C GLY A 224 14.29 14.14 -4.66
N GLY A 225 13.80 14.91 -5.59
CA GLY A 225 14.35 15.00 -6.94
C GLY A 225 13.29 15.36 -7.97
N GLU A 226 13.64 15.26 -9.24
CA GLU A 226 12.70 15.45 -10.35
C GLU A 226 12.84 14.32 -11.39
N HIS A 227 11.69 13.78 -11.82
CA HIS A 227 11.57 12.90 -12.97
C HIS A 227 10.60 13.52 -13.97
N ARG A 228 11.07 13.86 -15.15
CA ARG A 228 10.28 14.52 -16.19
C ARG A 228 10.38 13.76 -17.51
N VAL A 229 9.22 13.40 -18.06
CA VAL A 229 9.11 12.76 -19.37
C VAL A 229 8.18 13.58 -20.25
N GLU A 230 8.72 14.23 -21.25
CA GLU A 230 7.94 14.92 -22.28
C GLU A 230 7.43 13.89 -23.30
N LYS A 231 6.12 13.82 -23.47
CA LYS A 231 5.48 12.90 -24.42
C LYS A 231 4.20 13.55 -24.96
N ASP A 232 3.88 13.27 -26.20
CA ASP A 232 2.63 13.71 -26.83
C ASP A 232 1.46 12.87 -26.32
N LEU A 233 0.80 13.36 -25.27
CA LEU A 233 -0.39 12.80 -24.63
C LEU A 233 -1.49 13.86 -24.59
N GLU A 234 -2.74 13.43 -24.41
CA GLU A 234 -3.87 14.35 -24.24
C GLU A 234 -3.76 15.18 -22.95
N GLN A 235 -3.19 14.60 -21.90
CA GLN A 235 -3.06 15.24 -20.60
C GLN A 235 -1.61 15.32 -20.15
N ALA A 236 -1.31 16.41 -19.44
CA ALA A 236 -0.12 16.54 -18.61
C ALA A 236 -0.42 16.01 -17.22
N HIS A 237 0.39 15.08 -16.74
CA HIS A 237 0.29 14.47 -15.42
C HIS A 237 1.35 15.08 -14.50
N PHE A 238 0.91 15.47 -13.32
CA PHE A 238 1.71 16.10 -12.28
C PHE A 238 1.55 15.32 -10.98
N ALA A 239 2.66 14.89 -10.40
CA ALA A 239 2.69 14.27 -9.09
C ALA A 239 3.83 14.90 -8.25
N LEU A 240 3.48 15.37 -7.05
CA LEU A 240 4.37 16.02 -6.11
C LEU A 240 4.31 15.30 -4.78
N ALA A 241 5.47 14.98 -4.20
CA ALA A 241 5.52 14.35 -2.89
C ALA A 241 6.40 15.11 -1.90
N PHE A 242 6.00 15.02 -0.63
CA PHE A 242 6.74 15.48 0.54
C PHE A 242 6.92 14.31 1.51
N GLU A 243 8.03 14.31 2.24
CA GLU A 243 8.23 13.33 3.31
C GLU A 243 7.23 13.54 4.45
N THR A 244 6.67 12.44 4.94
CA THR A 244 5.79 12.42 6.11
C THR A 244 6.25 11.35 7.12
N PRO A 245 5.73 11.40 8.36
CA PRO A 245 6.01 10.37 9.35
C PRO A 245 5.59 8.97 8.89
N GLY A 246 6.38 7.96 9.31
CA GLY A 246 6.00 6.55 9.17
C GLY A 246 4.90 6.12 10.15
N TYR A 247 4.43 4.89 10.00
CA TYR A 247 3.29 4.35 10.77
C TYR A 247 3.41 4.45 12.29
N ARG A 248 4.64 4.34 12.83
CA ARG A 248 4.88 4.29 14.28
C ARG A 248 4.94 5.67 14.94
N ASP A 249 5.02 6.72 14.15
CA ASP A 249 5.03 8.10 14.65
C ASP A 249 3.59 8.60 14.82
N PRO A 250 3.17 9.07 16.01
CA PRO A 250 1.82 9.62 16.21
C PRO A 250 1.47 10.78 15.27
N ALA A 251 2.44 11.50 14.75
CA ALA A 251 2.24 12.58 13.78
C ALA A 251 1.68 12.08 12.43
N VAL A 252 1.63 10.76 12.20
CA VAL A 252 0.97 10.17 11.02
C VAL A 252 -0.50 10.60 10.91
N TYR A 253 -1.22 10.74 12.04
CA TYR A 253 -2.61 11.20 12.03
C TYR A 253 -2.72 12.68 11.65
N THR A 254 -1.75 13.50 12.07
CA THR A 254 -1.67 14.89 11.64
C THR A 254 -1.45 15.01 10.12
N ALA A 255 -0.54 14.20 9.56
CA ALA A 255 -0.31 14.13 8.13
C ALA A 255 -1.57 13.71 7.35
N GLN A 256 -2.31 12.70 7.84
CA GLN A 256 -3.55 12.23 7.22
C GLN A 256 -4.66 13.29 7.27
N ILE A 257 -4.83 13.99 8.40
CA ILE A 257 -5.79 15.09 8.52
C ILE A 257 -5.40 16.23 7.58
N PHE A 258 -4.14 16.60 7.54
CA PHE A 258 -3.65 17.63 6.63
C PHE A 258 -3.92 17.28 5.16
N SER A 259 -3.58 16.06 4.73
CA SER A 259 -3.85 15.63 3.36
C SER A 259 -5.35 15.65 3.01
N THR A 260 -6.21 15.29 3.98
CA THR A 260 -7.66 15.33 3.82
C THR A 260 -8.17 16.77 3.64
N VAL A 261 -7.65 17.72 4.40
CA VAL A 261 -7.97 19.16 4.24
C VAL A 261 -7.48 19.66 2.89
N LEU A 262 -6.26 19.26 2.49
CA LEU A 262 -5.63 19.75 1.28
C LEU A 262 -6.31 19.21 0.01
N GLY A 263 -6.55 17.91 -0.08
CA GLY A 263 -7.03 17.26 -1.31
C GLY A 263 -7.85 15.98 -1.13
N GLY A 264 -8.38 15.70 0.08
CA GLY A 264 -9.07 14.45 0.39
C GLY A 264 -10.54 14.35 -0.04
N GLY A 265 -11.10 15.35 -0.72
CA GLY A 265 -12.49 15.30 -1.17
C GLY A 265 -12.96 16.59 -1.82
N MET A 266 -14.24 16.63 -2.24
CA MET A 266 -14.80 17.77 -2.98
C MET A 266 -14.77 19.10 -2.21
N SER A 267 -14.75 19.09 -0.89
CA SER A 267 -14.64 20.31 -0.07
C SER A 267 -13.20 20.66 0.32
N SER A 268 -12.22 19.94 -0.17
CA SER A 268 -10.79 20.18 0.06
C SER A 268 -10.31 21.42 -0.70
N ARG A 269 -9.21 21.99 -0.23
CA ARG A 269 -8.66 23.23 -0.79
C ARG A 269 -8.31 23.11 -2.26
N LEU A 270 -7.54 22.09 -2.63
CA LEU A 270 -7.12 21.88 -4.02
C LEU A 270 -8.32 21.63 -4.94
N PHE A 271 -9.27 20.80 -4.51
CA PHE A 271 -10.45 20.54 -5.32
C PHE A 271 -11.26 21.84 -5.58
N GLN A 272 -11.49 22.63 -4.55
CA GLN A 272 -12.23 23.89 -4.67
C GLN A 272 -11.49 24.94 -5.51
N GLU A 273 -10.17 25.10 -5.29
CA GLU A 273 -9.41 26.13 -5.96
C GLU A 273 -9.01 25.78 -7.40
N ALA A 274 -8.58 24.54 -7.64
CA ALA A 274 -8.12 24.11 -8.96
C ALA A 274 -9.28 23.70 -9.88
N ARG A 275 -10.18 22.84 -9.37
CA ARG A 275 -11.24 22.26 -10.18
C ARG A 275 -12.48 23.13 -10.23
N GLU A 276 -13.08 23.47 -9.08
CA GLU A 276 -14.39 24.14 -9.04
C GLU A 276 -14.30 25.61 -9.47
N LYS A 277 -13.31 26.36 -8.99
CA LYS A 277 -13.20 27.79 -9.27
C LYS A 277 -12.50 28.13 -10.57
N ARG A 278 -11.50 27.31 -10.97
CA ARG A 278 -10.65 27.63 -12.14
C ARG A 278 -10.76 26.65 -13.28
N GLY A 279 -11.30 25.45 -13.06
CA GLY A 279 -11.46 24.45 -14.11
C GLY A 279 -10.14 23.93 -14.69
N LEU A 280 -9.04 24.01 -13.91
CA LEU A 280 -7.70 23.64 -14.40
C LEU A 280 -7.50 22.13 -14.59
N CYS A 281 -8.29 21.30 -13.91
CA CYS A 281 -8.15 19.87 -13.97
C CYS A 281 -9.48 19.16 -13.69
N TYR A 282 -9.64 17.95 -14.20
CA TYR A 282 -10.77 17.09 -13.82
C TYR A 282 -10.48 16.32 -12.54
N THR A 283 -9.25 15.83 -12.40
CA THR A 283 -8.81 15.06 -11.24
C THR A 283 -7.70 15.80 -10.51
N ILE A 284 -7.88 16.01 -9.21
CA ILE A 284 -6.85 16.48 -8.28
C ILE A 284 -7.14 15.89 -6.92
N PHE A 285 -6.11 15.37 -6.25
CA PHE A 285 -6.21 14.88 -4.88
C PHE A 285 -4.88 14.99 -4.14
N ALA A 286 -4.96 14.89 -2.82
CA ALA A 286 -3.83 14.69 -1.93
C ALA A 286 -4.10 13.49 -1.03
N GLN A 287 -3.11 12.65 -0.84
CA GLN A 287 -3.18 11.47 0.03
C GLN A 287 -1.85 11.21 0.72
N THR A 288 -1.90 10.54 1.86
CA THR A 288 -0.70 10.06 2.55
C THR A 288 -0.56 8.56 2.41
N GLY A 289 0.66 8.10 2.13
CA GLY A 289 1.08 6.70 2.26
C GLY A 289 2.16 6.60 3.33
N ALA A 290 1.93 5.80 4.36
CA ALA A 290 2.94 5.58 5.40
C ALA A 290 3.57 4.20 5.23
N TYR A 291 4.85 4.11 5.59
CA TYR A 291 5.66 2.90 5.67
C TYR A 291 6.15 2.71 7.11
N ALA A 292 6.92 1.68 7.37
CA ALA A 292 7.39 1.37 8.73
C ALA A 292 8.17 2.53 9.38
N ASP A 293 8.95 3.26 8.61
CA ASP A 293 9.93 4.26 9.08
C ASP A 293 9.91 5.58 8.29
N SER A 294 9.08 5.71 7.27
CA SER A 294 8.92 6.91 6.45
C SER A 294 7.49 6.98 5.89
N GLY A 295 7.16 8.03 5.17
CA GLY A 295 5.90 8.17 4.46
C GLY A 295 5.95 9.27 3.42
N LEU A 296 4.94 9.35 2.59
CA LEU A 296 4.76 10.39 1.58
C LEU A 296 3.40 11.04 1.71
N LEU A 297 3.35 12.36 1.64
CA LEU A 297 2.20 13.12 1.19
C LEU A 297 2.32 13.25 -0.32
N THR A 298 1.41 12.66 -1.06
CA THR A 298 1.38 12.72 -2.52
C THR A 298 0.23 13.60 -2.98
N ILE A 299 0.51 14.56 -3.85
CA ILE A 299 -0.48 15.38 -4.56
C ILE A 299 -0.41 14.99 -6.03
N TYR A 300 -1.55 14.69 -6.63
CA TYR A 300 -1.64 14.33 -8.05
C TYR A 300 -2.70 15.15 -8.74
N ALA A 301 -2.44 15.52 -9.99
CA ALA A 301 -3.44 16.07 -10.90
C ALA A 301 -3.14 15.74 -12.37
N GLY A 302 -4.23 15.57 -13.15
CA GLY A 302 -4.20 15.51 -14.61
C GLY A 302 -4.81 16.78 -15.20
N THR A 303 -4.10 17.44 -16.13
CA THR A 303 -4.48 18.76 -16.67
C THR A 303 -4.12 18.91 -18.15
N GLY A 304 -4.53 20.00 -18.77
CA GLY A 304 -4.10 20.37 -20.13
C GLY A 304 -2.69 20.96 -20.17
N ALA A 305 -2.04 20.86 -21.33
CA ALA A 305 -0.69 21.40 -21.56
C ALA A 305 -0.58 22.92 -21.25
N ASP A 306 -1.64 23.68 -21.47
CA ASP A 306 -1.65 25.12 -21.24
C ASP A 306 -1.85 25.48 -19.76
N ASP A 307 -2.43 24.60 -18.96
CA ASP A 307 -2.82 24.83 -17.59
C ASP A 307 -1.81 24.31 -16.55
N ILE A 308 -0.85 23.47 -16.96
CA ILE A 308 0.08 22.78 -16.04
C ILE A 308 0.88 23.75 -15.17
N GLU A 309 1.38 24.87 -15.73
CA GLU A 309 2.12 25.87 -14.97
C GLU A 309 1.24 26.50 -13.88
N GLY A 310 0.02 26.89 -14.26
CA GLY A 310 -0.96 27.49 -13.37
C GLY A 310 -1.37 26.53 -12.24
N LEU A 311 -1.58 25.25 -12.56
CA LEU A 311 -1.95 24.22 -11.61
C LEU A 311 -0.84 23.92 -10.59
N VAL A 312 0.39 23.76 -11.05
CA VAL A 312 1.55 23.52 -10.18
C VAL A 312 1.77 24.69 -9.23
N ASN A 313 1.75 25.92 -9.75
CA ASN A 313 1.88 27.13 -8.95
C ASN A 313 0.76 27.28 -7.92
N LEU A 314 -0.49 27.02 -8.32
CA LEU A 314 -1.63 27.02 -7.41
C LEU A 314 -1.50 25.97 -6.29
N THR A 315 -1.01 24.77 -6.62
CA THR A 315 -0.79 23.70 -5.63
C THR A 315 0.16 24.15 -4.54
N VAL A 316 1.27 24.79 -4.93
CA VAL A 316 2.25 25.35 -3.98
C VAL A 316 1.64 26.48 -3.14
N ASP A 317 0.88 27.37 -3.76
CA ASP A 317 0.22 28.48 -3.05
C ASP A 317 -0.80 27.96 -2.01
N GLU A 318 -1.56 26.90 -2.34
CA GLU A 318 -2.49 26.28 -1.40
C GLU A 318 -1.78 25.55 -0.25
N MET A 319 -0.61 24.95 -0.48
CA MET A 319 0.23 24.40 0.58
C MET A 319 0.63 25.48 1.58
N LYS A 320 1.11 26.63 1.09
CA LYS A 320 1.50 27.79 1.92
C LYS A 320 0.31 28.39 2.66
N ARG A 321 -0.79 28.59 1.96
CA ARG A 321 -2.03 29.09 2.58
C ARG A 321 -2.53 28.15 3.68
N ALA A 322 -2.45 26.84 3.46
CA ALA A 322 -2.84 25.88 4.48
C ALA A 322 -2.00 26.00 5.75
N ALA A 323 -0.71 26.29 5.64
CA ALA A 323 0.14 26.53 6.81
C ALA A 323 -0.29 27.78 7.63
N ASP A 324 -0.85 28.78 6.96
CA ASP A 324 -1.23 30.05 7.59
C ASP A 324 -2.70 30.10 8.03
N ASP A 325 -3.64 29.78 7.15
CA ASP A 325 -5.05 30.12 7.30
C ASP A 325 -6.00 28.93 7.51
N MET A 326 -5.48 27.70 7.72
CA MET A 326 -6.30 26.51 8.01
C MET A 326 -7.26 26.74 9.18
N THR A 327 -8.52 26.40 9.01
CA THR A 327 -9.58 26.70 9.98
C THR A 327 -9.95 25.49 10.85
N PRO A 328 -10.47 25.74 12.08
CA PRO A 328 -11.01 24.65 12.91
C PRO A 328 -12.13 23.84 12.22
N ALA A 329 -12.90 24.47 11.33
CA ALA A 329 -13.98 23.79 10.61
C ALA A 329 -13.46 22.79 9.57
N GLU A 330 -12.35 23.08 8.90
CA GLU A 330 -11.68 22.16 7.98
C GLU A 330 -11.12 20.94 8.75
N ILE A 331 -10.48 21.17 9.89
CA ILE A 331 -9.96 20.09 10.74
C ILE A 331 -11.09 19.20 11.27
N ALA A 332 -12.18 19.80 11.76
CA ALA A 332 -13.33 19.06 12.26
C ALA A 332 -13.96 18.17 11.16
N ARG A 333 -14.05 18.68 9.94
CA ARG A 333 -14.55 17.93 8.78
C ARG A 333 -13.61 16.78 8.40
N ALA A 334 -12.30 17.02 8.34
CA ALA A 334 -11.29 15.98 8.04
C ALA A 334 -11.32 14.86 9.08
N ARG A 335 -11.38 15.17 10.39
CA ARG A 335 -11.55 14.17 11.45
C ARG A 335 -12.83 13.35 11.27
N ALA A 336 -13.95 14.01 10.97
CA ALA A 336 -15.22 13.33 10.75
C ALA A 336 -15.15 12.37 9.56
N GLN A 337 -14.55 12.80 8.44
CA GLN A 337 -14.35 11.96 7.25
C GLN A 337 -13.43 10.76 7.56
N MET A 338 -12.31 10.96 8.22
CA MET A 338 -11.39 9.88 8.59
C MET A 338 -12.06 8.85 9.51
N LYS A 339 -12.74 9.29 10.58
CA LYS A 339 -13.45 8.40 11.50
C LYS A 339 -14.57 7.64 10.81
N ALA A 340 -15.39 8.32 10.01
CA ALA A 340 -16.48 7.70 9.27
C ALA A 340 -15.95 6.68 8.24
N GLY A 341 -14.93 7.04 7.47
CA GLY A 341 -14.30 6.12 6.51
C GLY A 341 -13.71 4.87 7.18
N MET A 342 -13.03 5.05 8.31
CA MET A 342 -12.49 3.94 9.09
C MET A 342 -13.61 3.03 9.61
N LEU A 343 -14.65 3.58 10.24
CA LEU A 343 -15.74 2.80 10.83
C LEU A 343 -16.55 2.06 9.76
N MET A 344 -16.92 2.74 8.67
CA MET A 344 -17.64 2.09 7.55
C MET A 344 -16.78 1.01 6.87
N GLY A 345 -15.48 1.25 6.70
CA GLY A 345 -14.56 0.24 6.16
C GLY A 345 -14.52 -1.04 7.00
N LEU A 346 -14.69 -0.92 8.32
CA LEU A 346 -14.68 -2.05 9.25
C LEU A 346 -16.00 -2.85 9.32
N GLU A 347 -16.99 -2.51 8.52
CA GLU A 347 -18.19 -3.35 8.33
C GLU A 347 -17.91 -4.57 7.45
N SER A 348 -16.85 -4.52 6.64
CA SER A 348 -16.42 -5.61 5.77
C SER A 348 -15.47 -6.58 6.49
N PRO A 349 -15.72 -7.91 6.47
CA PRO A 349 -14.78 -8.91 6.97
C PRO A 349 -13.40 -8.81 6.31
N SER A 350 -13.35 -8.52 5.00
CA SER A 350 -12.08 -8.39 4.27
C SER A 350 -11.25 -7.21 4.77
N SER A 351 -11.87 -6.05 4.93
CA SER A 351 -11.18 -4.86 5.46
C SER A 351 -10.73 -5.04 6.91
N ARG A 352 -11.48 -5.84 7.70
CA ARG A 352 -11.07 -6.19 9.06
C ARG A 352 -9.87 -7.12 9.08
N ALA A 353 -9.91 -8.22 8.33
CA ALA A 353 -8.79 -9.16 8.24
C ALA A 353 -7.51 -8.46 7.78
N GLU A 354 -7.61 -7.63 6.75
CA GLU A 354 -6.52 -6.79 6.25
C GLU A 354 -5.97 -5.84 7.34
N ARG A 355 -6.86 -5.11 8.01
CA ARG A 355 -6.48 -4.21 9.09
C ARG A 355 -5.77 -4.94 10.23
N LEU A 356 -6.30 -6.09 10.67
CA LEU A 356 -5.71 -6.89 11.74
C LEU A 356 -4.29 -7.32 11.38
N ALA A 357 -4.08 -7.86 10.19
CA ALA A 357 -2.77 -8.29 9.70
C ALA A 357 -1.77 -7.13 9.64
N ARG A 358 -2.20 -5.99 9.09
CA ARG A 358 -1.37 -4.78 8.98
C ARG A 358 -0.98 -4.25 10.36
N LEU A 359 -1.92 -4.13 11.29
CA LEU A 359 -1.64 -3.66 12.65
C LEU A 359 -0.69 -4.60 13.39
N MET A 360 -0.87 -5.91 13.25
CA MET A 360 0.06 -6.91 13.79
C MET A 360 1.45 -6.80 13.19
N SER A 361 1.56 -6.51 11.89
CA SER A 361 2.87 -6.30 11.25
C SER A 361 3.58 -5.05 11.77
N ILE A 362 2.85 -3.96 11.98
CA ILE A 362 3.43 -2.66 12.36
C ILE A 362 3.76 -2.60 13.85
N TRP A 363 2.81 -2.98 14.72
CA TRP A 363 2.92 -2.77 16.18
C TRP A 363 3.04 -4.06 16.98
N ASP A 364 2.93 -5.21 16.34
CA ASP A 364 2.84 -6.51 17.00
C ASP A 364 1.67 -6.59 18.04
N ARG A 365 0.67 -5.72 17.86
CA ARG A 365 -0.60 -5.64 18.59
C ARG A 365 -1.67 -5.02 17.71
N VAL A 366 -2.91 -5.12 18.13
CA VAL A 366 -4.04 -4.44 17.47
C VAL A 366 -4.52 -3.31 18.39
N PRO A 367 -4.20 -2.04 18.09
CA PRO A 367 -4.78 -0.89 18.78
C PRO A 367 -6.29 -0.90 18.69
N SER A 368 -6.99 -0.53 19.78
CA SER A 368 -8.44 -0.45 19.78
C SER A 368 -8.94 0.66 18.84
N LEU A 369 -10.22 0.58 18.49
CA LEU A 369 -10.84 1.65 17.68
C LEU A 369 -10.89 2.96 18.47
N GLU A 370 -11.17 2.86 19.76
CA GLU A 370 -11.21 3.99 20.69
C GLU A 370 -9.85 4.68 20.74
N GLU A 371 -8.75 3.92 20.91
CA GLU A 371 -7.38 4.45 20.87
C GLU A 371 -7.10 5.20 19.56
N THR A 372 -7.51 4.63 18.43
CA THR A 372 -7.32 5.27 17.12
C THR A 372 -8.16 6.55 16.98
N VAL A 373 -9.42 6.52 17.44
CA VAL A 373 -10.31 7.70 17.44
C VAL A 373 -9.75 8.82 18.33
N GLU A 374 -9.23 8.49 19.50
CA GLU A 374 -8.61 9.46 20.41
C GLU A 374 -7.39 10.14 19.75
N LEU A 375 -6.55 9.39 19.05
CA LEU A 375 -5.41 9.94 18.33
C LEU A 375 -5.84 10.87 17.17
N ILE A 376 -6.89 10.53 16.43
CA ILE A 376 -7.48 11.39 15.39
C ILE A 376 -8.06 12.66 16.02
N ASP A 377 -8.81 12.54 17.13
CA ASP A 377 -9.46 13.67 17.79
C ASP A 377 -8.48 14.58 18.53
N ALA A 378 -7.32 14.08 18.90
CA ALA A 378 -6.25 14.87 19.52
C ALA A 378 -5.57 15.89 18.59
N VAL A 379 -5.59 15.65 17.26
CA VAL A 379 -4.94 16.54 16.30
C VAL A 379 -5.61 17.92 16.30
N THR A 380 -4.92 18.96 16.66
CA THR A 380 -5.44 20.35 16.69
C THR A 380 -5.22 21.07 15.36
N THR A 381 -5.89 22.21 15.19
CA THR A 381 -5.60 23.13 14.06
C THR A 381 -4.16 23.63 14.10
N GLY A 382 -3.62 23.84 15.30
CA GLY A 382 -2.22 24.25 15.49
C GLY A 382 -1.23 23.18 15.02
N ASP A 383 -1.50 21.89 15.33
CA ASP A 383 -0.66 20.78 14.89
C ASP A 383 -0.64 20.65 13.36
N ALA A 384 -1.81 20.75 12.73
CA ALA A 384 -1.94 20.65 11.28
C ALA A 384 -1.27 21.82 10.56
N LYS A 385 -1.38 23.05 11.10
CA LYS A 385 -0.65 24.24 10.58
C LYS A 385 0.86 24.11 10.75
N ALA A 386 1.31 23.68 11.91
CA ALA A 386 2.73 23.45 12.17
C ALA A 386 3.32 22.38 11.26
N PHE A 387 2.56 21.30 11.01
CA PHE A 387 2.94 20.25 10.06
C PHE A 387 3.08 20.82 8.64
N ALA A 388 2.07 21.55 8.16
CA ALA A 388 2.11 22.19 6.85
C ALA A 388 3.29 23.18 6.73
N ALA A 389 3.51 24.02 7.74
CA ALA A 389 4.62 24.96 7.79
C ALA A 389 5.97 24.24 7.72
N GLY A 390 6.13 23.13 8.42
CA GLY A 390 7.35 22.32 8.36
C GLY A 390 7.63 21.73 6.96
N LEU A 391 6.60 21.34 6.22
CA LEU A 391 6.76 20.89 4.82
C LEU A 391 7.17 22.04 3.90
N VAL A 392 6.54 23.19 4.07
CA VAL A 392 6.82 24.42 3.30
C VAL A 392 8.24 24.94 3.58
N GLU A 393 8.65 24.98 4.84
CA GLU A 393 9.97 25.45 5.26
C GLU A 393 11.11 24.56 4.76
N LYS A 394 10.93 23.23 4.84
CA LYS A 394 11.93 22.30 4.32
C LYS A 394 12.05 22.39 2.80
N ALA A 395 10.94 22.65 2.11
CA ALA A 395 10.82 22.70 0.64
C ALA A 395 11.45 21.49 -0.09
N ASP A 396 11.62 20.38 0.65
CA ASP A 396 12.15 19.13 0.10
C ASP A 396 11.04 18.35 -0.59
N THR A 397 11.17 18.18 -1.89
CA THR A 397 10.11 17.60 -2.73
C THR A 397 10.65 16.54 -3.68
N ALA A 398 9.81 15.55 -3.99
CA ALA A 398 9.94 14.73 -5.18
C ALA A 398 8.87 15.18 -6.18
N LEU A 399 9.26 15.37 -7.42
CA LEU A 399 8.39 15.81 -8.52
C LEU A 399 8.46 14.81 -9.65
N ALA A 400 7.31 14.31 -10.09
CA ALA A 400 7.19 13.53 -11.32
C ALA A 400 6.23 14.23 -12.29
N LEU A 401 6.61 14.30 -13.56
CA LEU A 401 5.88 14.97 -14.62
C LEU A 401 5.88 14.09 -15.87
N TYR A 402 4.70 13.88 -16.45
CA TYR A 402 4.54 13.06 -17.64
C TYR A 402 3.52 13.63 -18.61
N GLY A 403 3.82 13.60 -19.89
CA GLY A 403 2.97 14.11 -20.96
C GLY A 403 3.47 15.44 -21.52
N PRO A 404 2.59 16.34 -22.03
CA PRO A 404 2.97 17.66 -22.55
C PRO A 404 3.29 18.63 -21.40
N VAL A 405 4.44 18.44 -20.76
CA VAL A 405 4.86 19.09 -19.51
C VAL A 405 5.95 20.15 -19.67
N SER A 406 6.25 20.54 -20.93
CA SER A 406 7.30 21.54 -21.23
C SER A 406 7.12 22.88 -20.51
N ARG A 407 5.87 23.27 -20.18
CA ARG A 407 5.55 24.50 -19.45
C ARG A 407 5.50 24.32 -17.93
N ALA A 408 5.61 23.10 -17.43
CA ALA A 408 5.62 22.86 -15.99
C ALA A 408 6.86 23.48 -15.35
N PRO A 409 6.74 24.15 -14.18
CA PRO A 409 7.90 24.65 -13.46
C PRO A 409 8.85 23.50 -13.08
N GLU A 410 10.14 23.79 -13.06
CA GLU A 410 11.17 22.88 -12.56
C GLU A 410 11.10 22.81 -11.01
N ARG A 411 11.60 21.72 -10.45
CA ARG A 411 11.59 21.47 -9.01
C ARG A 411 12.21 22.61 -8.20
N GLU A 412 13.32 23.20 -8.70
CA GLU A 412 14.01 24.32 -8.04
C GLU A 412 13.13 25.58 -7.98
N ALA A 413 12.39 25.87 -9.04
CA ALA A 413 11.45 27.00 -9.06
C ALA A 413 10.28 26.76 -8.09
N LEU A 414 9.80 25.51 -8.02
CA LEU A 414 8.74 25.10 -7.08
C LEU A 414 9.23 25.20 -5.62
N ALA A 415 10.42 24.71 -5.33
CA ALA A 415 11.04 24.82 -4.00
C ALA A 415 11.28 26.30 -3.61
N GLY A 416 11.74 27.11 -4.56
CA GLY A 416 11.89 28.56 -4.35
C GLY A 416 10.57 29.28 -4.05
N ARG A 417 9.46 28.85 -4.72
CA ARG A 417 8.11 29.40 -4.46
C ARG A 417 7.57 28.96 -3.09
N LEU A 418 7.86 27.71 -2.64
CA LEU A 418 7.52 27.25 -1.30
C LEU A 418 8.22 28.10 -0.24
N ALA A 419 9.52 28.36 -0.40
CA ALA A 419 10.34 29.08 0.57
C ALA A 419 10.10 30.62 0.58
N ALA A 420 9.55 31.20 -0.48
CA ALA A 420 9.27 32.64 -0.59
C ALA A 420 8.01 33.06 0.19
#